data_04af546eedab25039df014c6201baaff
#
_entry.id   04af546eedab25039df014c6201baaff
#
_cell.length_a   1.000
_cell.length_b   1.000
_cell.length_c   1.000
_cell.angle_alpha   90.00
_cell.angle_beta   90.00
_cell.angle_gamma   90.00
#
_symmetry.space_group_name_H-M   'P 1'
#
loop_
_entity.id
_entity.type
_entity.pdbx_description
1 polymer ?
#
loop_
_entity_poly.entity_id
_entity_poly.type
_entity_poly.pdbx_seq_one_letter_code
_entity_poly.pdbx_strand_id
1 'polypeptide(L)'
;MKRDSSVELSRIIGSLIVVGVHVCLPAFTEMGCDRSRLFISCLVADGVAVFWIITGFFYFNNTYSKIGHKTLKKIGIPMLVFSVLSFYLYGWLLGDMSLLQSITHTKEEYINIFKTLLTWNNPVPAGSHLWYLYTYILLIFIFPILKAFIDYLEAEPEKRIRTYLIMSFLFLVINDAASNQLADFSLKSVSALLPASIEVTYGYFLYK
;
A
#
# COMPACT_ATOMS: atom_id res chain seq x y z
N MET A 1 -19.91 -13.78 10.02
CA MET A 1 -18.55 -14.16 10.45
C MET A 1 -18.36 -13.65 11.88
N LYS A 2 -17.99 -14.53 12.80
CA LYS A 2 -17.49 -14.09 14.11
C LYS A 2 -16.22 -13.26 13.89
N ARG A 3 -16.08 -12.16 14.61
CA ARG A 3 -14.83 -11.39 14.62
C ARG A 3 -13.72 -12.27 15.23
N ASP A 4 -12.63 -12.40 14.51
CA ASP A 4 -11.44 -13.09 15.03
C ASP A 4 -10.59 -12.08 15.79
N SER A 5 -10.45 -12.27 17.09
CA SER A 5 -9.71 -11.38 17.97
C SER A 5 -8.23 -11.26 17.58
N SER A 6 -7.65 -12.34 17.05
CA SER A 6 -6.24 -12.36 16.62
C SER A 6 -6.02 -11.44 15.42
N VAL A 7 -6.95 -11.43 14.46
CA VAL A 7 -6.91 -10.56 13.29
C VAL A 7 -7.10 -9.09 13.69
N GLU A 8 -8.01 -8.80 14.61
CA GLU A 8 -8.22 -7.43 15.11
C GLU A 8 -6.97 -6.94 15.87
N LEU A 9 -6.34 -7.79 16.68
CA LEU A 9 -5.08 -7.46 17.34
C LEU A 9 -3.97 -7.18 16.33
N SER A 10 -3.83 -8.01 15.30
CA SER A 10 -2.84 -7.79 14.23
C SER A 10 -3.07 -6.48 13.48
N ARG A 11 -4.32 -6.07 13.26
CA ARG A 11 -4.65 -4.78 12.66
C ARG A 11 -4.25 -3.60 13.55
N ILE A 12 -4.50 -3.69 14.86
CA ILE A 12 -4.09 -2.67 15.83
C ILE A 12 -2.56 -2.54 15.83
N ILE A 13 -1.86 -3.65 15.93
CA ILE A 13 -0.39 -3.66 15.88
C ILE A 13 0.11 -3.08 14.57
N GLY A 14 -0.42 -3.51 13.42
CA GLY A 14 -0.07 -2.97 12.12
C GLY A 14 -0.30 -1.46 12.02
N SER A 15 -1.41 -0.95 12.57
CA SER A 15 -1.69 0.50 12.61
C SER A 15 -0.66 1.26 13.45
N LEU A 16 -0.29 0.72 14.61
CA LEU A 16 0.74 1.32 15.46
C LEU A 16 2.11 1.35 14.78
N ILE A 17 2.46 0.27 14.07
CA ILE A 17 3.70 0.19 13.29
C ILE A 17 3.69 1.24 12.16
N VAL A 18 2.60 1.39 11.43
CA VAL A 18 2.47 2.42 10.37
C VAL A 18 2.60 3.84 10.93
N VAL A 19 1.96 4.12 12.06
CA VAL A 19 2.14 5.41 12.75
C VAL A 19 3.61 5.59 13.17
N GLY A 20 4.23 4.56 13.72
CA GLY A 20 5.63 4.56 14.12
C GLY A 20 6.58 4.88 12.96
N VAL A 21 6.35 4.30 11.77
CA VAL A 21 7.12 4.64 10.55
C VAL A 21 7.02 6.12 10.24
N HIS A 22 5.82 6.69 10.20
CA HIS A 22 5.65 8.10 9.85
C HIS A 22 6.22 9.07 10.88
N VAL A 23 6.24 8.70 12.16
CA VAL A 23 6.85 9.50 13.24
C VAL A 23 8.38 9.41 13.21
N CYS A 24 8.93 8.20 12.91
CA CYS A 24 10.35 7.94 12.97
C CYS A 24 11.08 8.12 11.62
N LEU A 25 10.34 8.16 10.49
CA LEU A 25 10.90 8.28 9.14
C LEU A 25 11.85 9.48 8.95
N PRO A 26 11.58 10.68 9.51
CA PRO A 26 12.52 11.80 9.43
C PRO A 26 13.90 11.49 10.00
N ALA A 27 13.99 10.53 10.93
CA ALA A 27 15.27 10.11 11.51
C ALA A 27 16.23 9.49 10.49
N PHE A 28 15.73 8.97 9.35
CA PHE A 28 16.59 8.44 8.27
C PHE A 28 17.22 9.53 7.40
N THR A 29 16.66 10.73 7.39
CA THR A 29 17.07 11.83 6.51
C THR A 29 17.85 12.92 7.23
N GLU A 30 17.83 12.95 8.57
CA GLU A 30 18.52 13.96 9.37
C GLU A 30 19.97 13.55 9.66
N MET A 31 20.93 14.41 9.30
CA MET A 31 22.32 14.26 9.70
C MET A 31 22.43 14.39 11.22
N GLY A 32 22.86 13.32 11.89
CA GLY A 32 22.98 13.28 13.36
C GLY A 32 21.85 12.47 14.03
N CYS A 33 21.17 11.62 13.30
CA CYS A 33 20.15 10.73 13.82
C CYS A 33 20.65 9.90 15.02
N ASP A 34 19.90 9.93 16.11
CA ASP A 34 20.12 9.08 17.27
C ASP A 34 19.96 7.58 16.87
N ARG A 35 20.93 6.77 17.26
CA ARG A 35 20.93 5.31 17.01
C ARG A 35 19.66 4.63 17.51
N SER A 36 19.09 5.11 18.61
CA SER A 36 17.85 4.60 19.19
C SER A 36 16.65 4.83 18.25
N ARG A 37 16.54 6.02 17.64
CA ARG A 37 15.49 6.35 16.68
C ARG A 37 15.64 5.53 15.40
N LEU A 38 16.89 5.36 14.93
CA LEU A 38 17.16 4.53 13.76
C LEU A 38 16.73 3.08 14.02
N PHE A 39 17.07 2.52 15.19
CA PHE A 39 16.67 1.17 15.57
C PHE A 39 15.16 1.01 15.62
N ILE A 40 14.43 1.95 16.25
CA ILE A 40 12.98 1.95 16.30
C ILE A 40 12.40 2.05 14.87
N SER A 41 12.94 2.91 14.02
CA SER A 41 12.52 3.04 12.63
C SER A 41 12.66 1.73 11.87
N CYS A 42 13.74 0.99 12.06
CA CYS A 42 13.93 -0.34 11.45
C CYS A 42 12.90 -1.36 11.95
N LEU A 43 12.57 -1.33 13.25
CA LEU A 43 11.55 -2.23 13.82
C LEU A 43 10.14 -1.97 13.29
N VAL A 44 9.83 -0.73 12.94
CA VAL A 44 8.50 -0.33 12.47
C VAL A 44 8.43 -0.14 10.94
N ALA A 45 9.52 -0.42 10.21
CA ALA A 45 9.61 -0.12 8.78
C ALA A 45 8.55 -0.81 7.94
N ASP A 46 8.11 -2.01 8.31
CA ASP A 46 7.30 -2.90 7.45
C ASP A 46 5.83 -3.04 7.91
N GLY A 47 5.28 -2.00 8.53
CA GLY A 47 3.89 -2.01 9.00
C GLY A 47 2.87 -2.24 7.88
N VAL A 48 3.18 -1.87 6.65
CA VAL A 48 2.28 -2.04 5.50
C VAL A 48 2.18 -3.50 5.09
N ALA A 49 3.26 -4.28 5.17
CA ALA A 49 3.27 -5.71 4.88
C ALA A 49 2.27 -6.48 5.76
N VAL A 50 2.14 -6.10 7.04
CA VAL A 50 1.14 -6.70 7.95
C VAL A 50 -0.28 -6.55 7.41
N PHE A 51 -0.63 -5.39 6.84
CA PHE A 51 -1.94 -5.18 6.23
C PHE A 51 -2.15 -6.00 4.95
N TRP A 52 -1.11 -6.18 4.14
CA TRP A 52 -1.19 -7.04 2.96
C TRP A 52 -1.39 -8.50 3.34
N ILE A 53 -0.66 -8.99 4.32
CA ILE A 53 -0.80 -10.36 4.85
C ILE A 53 -2.23 -10.57 5.40
N ILE A 54 -2.75 -9.65 6.22
CA ILE A 54 -4.12 -9.72 6.72
C ILE A 54 -5.14 -9.67 5.56
N THR A 55 -4.88 -8.85 4.57
CA THR A 55 -5.72 -8.75 3.37
C THR A 55 -5.83 -10.10 2.68
N GLY A 56 -4.72 -10.83 2.54
CA GLY A 56 -4.68 -12.15 1.90
C GLY A 56 -5.61 -13.16 2.53
N PHE A 57 -5.67 -13.18 3.85
CA PHE A 57 -6.60 -14.05 4.57
C PHE A 57 -8.07 -13.82 4.18
N PHE A 58 -8.49 -12.55 4.08
CA PHE A 58 -9.88 -12.24 3.73
C PHE A 58 -10.15 -12.24 2.23
N TYR A 59 -9.13 -11.99 1.43
CA TYR A 59 -9.25 -11.72 0.00
C TYR A 59 -9.69 -12.97 -0.75
N PHE A 60 -9.00 -14.08 -0.58
CA PHE A 60 -9.24 -15.30 -1.32
C PHE A 60 -10.40 -16.17 -0.79
N ASN A 61 -10.88 -15.87 0.40
CA ASN A 61 -12.08 -16.50 0.98
C ASN A 61 -13.41 -15.87 0.50
N ASN A 62 -13.35 -14.87 -0.36
CA ASN A 62 -14.51 -14.17 -0.89
C ASN A 62 -14.57 -14.26 -2.42
N THR A 63 -15.77 -14.05 -2.99
CA THR A 63 -15.94 -13.97 -4.44
C THR A 63 -15.46 -12.62 -4.97
N TYR A 64 -14.86 -12.62 -6.17
CA TYR A 64 -14.34 -11.41 -6.84
C TYR A 64 -15.36 -10.27 -6.89
N SER A 65 -16.61 -10.55 -7.29
CA SER A 65 -17.67 -9.54 -7.36
C SER A 65 -17.93 -8.84 -6.03
N LYS A 66 -17.97 -9.60 -4.93
CA LYS A 66 -18.18 -9.02 -3.59
C LYS A 66 -17.00 -8.15 -3.14
N ILE A 67 -15.76 -8.58 -3.42
CA ILE A 67 -14.56 -7.81 -3.08
C ILE A 67 -14.53 -6.51 -3.88
N GLY A 68 -14.64 -6.59 -5.20
CA GLY A 68 -14.55 -5.44 -6.10
C GLY A 68 -15.57 -4.35 -5.75
N HIS A 69 -16.86 -4.73 -5.67
CA HIS A 69 -17.93 -3.77 -5.34
C HIS A 69 -17.76 -3.14 -3.95
N LYS A 70 -17.47 -3.98 -2.93
CA LYS A 70 -17.28 -3.49 -1.56
C LYS A 70 -16.09 -2.54 -1.45
N THR A 71 -14.98 -2.86 -2.12
CA THR A 71 -13.77 -2.03 -2.06
C THR A 71 -13.96 -0.73 -2.84
N LEU A 72 -14.53 -0.79 -4.04
CA LEU A 72 -14.80 0.42 -4.81
C LEU A 72 -15.70 1.38 -4.03
N LYS A 73 -16.76 0.88 -3.38
CA LYS A 73 -17.68 1.71 -2.60
C LYS A 73 -17.06 2.24 -1.29
N LYS A 74 -16.29 1.41 -0.57
CA LYS A 74 -15.80 1.75 0.78
C LYS A 74 -14.42 2.41 0.78
N ILE A 75 -13.62 2.20 -0.24
CA ILE A 75 -12.25 2.71 -0.34
C ILE A 75 -12.11 3.63 -1.57
N GLY A 76 -12.50 3.17 -2.76
CA GLY A 76 -12.28 3.89 -4.00
C GLY A 76 -13.00 5.24 -4.02
N ILE A 77 -14.31 5.29 -3.68
CA ILE A 77 -15.07 6.54 -3.68
C ILE A 77 -14.52 7.52 -2.62
N PRO A 78 -14.34 7.15 -1.34
CA PRO A 78 -13.73 8.06 -0.36
C PRO A 78 -12.34 8.53 -0.76
N MET A 79 -11.50 7.66 -1.33
CA MET A 79 -10.17 8.02 -1.80
C MET A 79 -10.23 9.07 -2.91
N LEU A 80 -11.11 8.91 -3.90
CA LEU A 80 -11.29 9.88 -4.97
C LEU A 80 -11.81 11.24 -4.42
N VAL A 81 -12.82 11.20 -3.55
CA VAL A 81 -13.36 12.41 -2.92
C VAL A 81 -12.27 13.11 -2.11
N PHE A 82 -11.53 12.37 -1.29
CA PHE A 82 -10.43 12.93 -0.51
C PHE A 82 -9.33 13.52 -1.38
N SER A 83 -8.95 12.84 -2.47
CA SER A 83 -7.94 13.35 -3.41
C SER A 83 -8.37 14.66 -4.06
N VAL A 84 -9.64 14.75 -4.47
CA VAL A 84 -10.20 15.99 -5.04
C VAL A 84 -10.25 17.12 -4.01
N LEU A 85 -10.77 16.83 -2.82
CA LEU A 85 -10.84 17.82 -1.74
C LEU A 85 -9.45 18.30 -1.32
N SER A 86 -8.51 17.38 -1.16
CA SER A 86 -7.13 17.73 -0.80
C SER A 86 -6.48 18.59 -1.86
N PHE A 87 -6.71 18.33 -3.15
CA PHE A 87 -6.17 19.15 -4.23
C PHE A 87 -6.60 20.61 -4.12
N TYR A 88 -7.89 20.85 -3.85
CA TYR A 88 -8.41 22.22 -3.77
C TYR A 88 -8.17 22.89 -2.42
N LEU A 89 -8.04 22.14 -1.34
CA LEU A 89 -8.02 22.72 0.01
C LEU A 89 -6.64 22.65 0.69
N TYR A 90 -5.68 21.92 0.12
CA TYR A 90 -4.39 21.71 0.76
C TYR A 90 -3.65 23.00 1.08
N GLY A 91 -3.58 23.92 0.11
CA GLY A 91 -2.89 25.20 0.29
C GLY A 91 -3.53 26.10 1.36
N TRP A 92 -4.86 25.98 1.55
CA TRP A 92 -5.59 26.71 2.58
C TRP A 92 -5.50 26.05 3.96
N LEU A 93 -5.59 24.73 4.05
CA LEU A 93 -5.61 23.99 5.33
C LEU A 93 -4.23 23.82 5.95
N LEU A 94 -3.20 23.63 5.14
CA LEU A 94 -1.84 23.28 5.59
C LEU A 94 -0.77 24.23 5.07
N GLY A 95 -1.14 25.23 4.27
CA GLY A 95 -0.27 26.28 3.76
C GLY A 95 -0.79 27.66 4.17
N ASP A 96 0.01 28.67 3.94
CA ASP A 96 -0.33 30.08 4.24
C ASP A 96 -1.14 30.75 3.12
N MET A 97 -1.91 29.97 2.35
CA MET A 97 -2.70 30.47 1.23
C MET A 97 -4.13 30.86 1.65
N SER A 98 -4.69 31.92 1.06
CA SER A 98 -6.12 32.19 1.16
C SER A 98 -6.94 31.09 0.46
N LEU A 99 -8.19 30.89 0.85
CA LEU A 99 -9.08 29.90 0.21
C LEU A 99 -9.16 30.14 -1.31
N LEU A 100 -9.29 31.39 -1.73
CA LEU A 100 -9.38 31.74 -3.15
C LEU A 100 -8.11 31.34 -3.92
N GLN A 101 -6.94 31.56 -3.34
CA GLN A 101 -5.67 31.14 -3.95
C GLN A 101 -5.56 29.61 -4.02
N SER A 102 -6.00 28.91 -2.98
CA SER A 102 -5.95 27.44 -2.91
C SER A 102 -6.86 26.77 -3.95
N ILE A 103 -8.02 27.37 -4.27
CA ILE A 103 -8.93 26.80 -5.29
C ILE A 103 -8.63 27.27 -6.72
N THR A 104 -7.71 28.23 -6.89
CA THR A 104 -7.35 28.76 -8.21
C THR A 104 -6.09 28.05 -8.71
N HIS A 105 -6.26 27.17 -9.67
CA HIS A 105 -5.19 26.37 -10.24
C HIS A 105 -4.88 26.78 -11.68
N THR A 106 -3.62 26.66 -12.08
CA THR A 106 -3.15 26.90 -13.43
C THR A 106 -3.48 25.72 -14.36
N LYS A 107 -3.51 25.97 -15.67
CA LYS A 107 -3.67 24.89 -16.65
C LYS A 107 -2.58 23.81 -16.53
N GLU A 108 -1.35 24.22 -16.19
CA GLU A 108 -0.23 23.29 -16.01
C GLU A 108 -0.43 22.36 -14.80
N GLU A 109 -0.97 22.87 -13.70
CA GLU A 109 -1.29 22.05 -12.53
C GLU A 109 -2.36 21.00 -12.85
N TYR A 110 -3.42 21.36 -13.58
CA TYR A 110 -4.41 20.39 -14.06
C TYR A 110 -3.81 19.32 -14.97
N ILE A 111 -2.91 19.69 -15.88
CA ILE A 111 -2.21 18.74 -16.75
C ILE A 111 -1.34 17.79 -15.91
N ASN A 112 -0.63 18.30 -14.92
CA ASN A 112 0.21 17.49 -14.04
C ASN A 112 -0.61 16.52 -13.21
N ILE A 113 -1.76 16.93 -12.68
CA ILE A 113 -2.71 16.06 -12.01
C ILE A 113 -3.16 14.93 -12.92
N PHE A 114 -3.60 15.29 -14.13
CA PHE A 114 -4.05 14.29 -15.09
C PHE A 114 -2.95 13.27 -15.42
N LYS A 115 -1.71 13.73 -15.65
CA LYS A 115 -0.56 12.84 -15.82
C LYS A 115 -0.33 11.94 -14.61
N THR A 116 -0.40 12.49 -13.40
CA THR A 116 -0.21 11.73 -12.15
C THR A 116 -1.29 10.69 -11.95
N LEU A 117 -2.54 11.02 -12.26
CA LEU A 117 -3.64 10.06 -12.24
C LEU A 117 -3.49 8.96 -13.29
N LEU A 118 -3.00 9.29 -14.49
CA LEU A 118 -2.71 8.29 -15.53
C LEU A 118 -1.61 7.32 -15.11
N THR A 119 -0.63 7.78 -14.34
CA THR A 119 0.42 6.93 -13.76
C THR A 119 -0.04 6.21 -12.49
N TRP A 120 -1.33 6.30 -12.16
CA TRP A 120 -1.93 5.68 -10.98
C TRP A 120 -1.24 6.10 -9.67
N ASN A 121 -0.86 7.35 -9.57
CA ASN A 121 -0.29 7.95 -8.37
C ASN A 121 -1.23 9.01 -7.79
N ASN A 122 -1.07 9.30 -6.51
CA ASN A 122 -1.82 10.37 -5.90
C ASN A 122 -1.31 11.73 -6.40
N PRO A 123 -2.20 12.59 -6.93
CA PRO A 123 -1.83 13.89 -7.45
C PRO A 123 -1.47 14.93 -6.38
N VAL A 124 -1.76 14.64 -5.11
CA VAL A 124 -1.58 15.61 -4.02
C VAL A 124 -0.35 15.28 -3.19
N PRO A 125 0.61 16.21 -3.03
CA PRO A 125 1.83 15.97 -2.25
C PRO A 125 1.56 15.50 -0.81
N ALA A 126 0.55 16.06 -0.15
CA ALA A 126 0.12 15.66 1.18
C ALA A 126 -0.45 14.23 1.27
N GLY A 127 -0.85 13.68 0.15
CA GLY A 127 -1.43 12.34 0.08
C GLY A 127 -0.43 11.27 -0.33
N SER A 128 0.87 11.51 -0.28
CA SER A 128 1.89 10.54 -0.68
C SER A 128 1.75 9.19 0.04
N HIS A 129 1.27 9.17 1.28
CA HIS A 129 0.96 7.97 2.04
C HIS A 129 -0.26 7.18 1.53
N LEU A 130 -1.08 7.74 0.64
CA LEU A 130 -2.21 7.04 0.04
C LEU A 130 -1.82 6.03 -1.04
N TRP A 131 -0.54 5.94 -1.41
CA TRP A 131 -0.03 4.97 -2.40
C TRP A 131 -0.53 3.55 -2.13
N TYR A 132 -0.65 3.16 -0.86
CA TYR A 132 -1.18 1.88 -0.43
C TYR A 132 -2.61 1.63 -0.95
N LEU A 133 -3.49 2.63 -0.90
CA LEU A 133 -4.87 2.50 -1.38
C LEU A 133 -4.93 2.35 -2.91
N TYR A 134 -4.06 3.04 -3.63
CA TYR A 134 -3.92 2.90 -5.08
C TYR A 134 -3.46 1.48 -5.45
N THR A 135 -2.44 0.96 -4.76
CA THR A 135 -1.98 -0.43 -4.91
C THR A 135 -3.08 -1.43 -4.57
N TYR A 136 -3.88 -1.16 -3.51
CA TYR A 136 -5.00 -2.02 -3.12
C TYR A 136 -6.07 -2.13 -4.22
N ILE A 137 -6.38 -1.05 -4.91
CA ILE A 137 -7.31 -1.08 -6.04
C ILE A 137 -6.72 -1.89 -7.21
N LEU A 138 -5.43 -1.73 -7.52
CA LEU A 138 -4.76 -2.52 -8.54
C LEU A 138 -4.79 -4.02 -8.22
N LEU A 139 -4.62 -4.41 -6.95
CA LEU A 139 -4.75 -5.80 -6.51
C LEU A 139 -6.11 -6.40 -6.84
N ILE A 140 -7.19 -5.61 -6.79
CA ILE A 140 -8.52 -6.10 -7.16
C ILE A 140 -8.57 -6.47 -8.64
N PHE A 141 -7.98 -5.67 -9.51
CA PHE A 141 -7.96 -5.96 -10.95
C PHE A 141 -7.19 -7.24 -11.28
N ILE A 142 -6.11 -7.53 -10.55
CA ILE A 142 -5.31 -8.75 -10.75
C ILE A 142 -5.81 -9.94 -9.91
N PHE A 143 -6.87 -9.78 -9.10
CA PHE A 143 -7.41 -10.84 -8.26
C PHE A 143 -7.65 -12.17 -9.00
N PRO A 144 -8.27 -12.20 -10.20
CA PRO A 144 -8.49 -13.46 -10.91
C PRO A 144 -7.17 -14.18 -11.22
N ILE A 145 -6.11 -13.43 -11.53
CA ILE A 145 -4.79 -13.97 -11.83
C ILE A 145 -4.17 -14.56 -10.55
N LEU A 146 -4.23 -13.81 -9.44
CA LEU A 146 -3.73 -14.29 -8.15
C LEU A 146 -4.50 -15.53 -7.67
N LYS A 147 -5.81 -15.56 -7.87
CA LYS A 147 -6.61 -16.73 -7.51
C LYS A 147 -6.24 -17.95 -8.34
N ALA A 148 -6.11 -17.82 -9.64
CA ALA A 148 -5.67 -18.90 -10.51
C ALA A 148 -4.26 -19.40 -10.14
N PHE A 149 -3.37 -18.50 -9.74
CA PHE A 149 -2.04 -18.83 -9.26
C PHE A 149 -2.07 -19.62 -7.94
N ILE A 150 -2.91 -19.22 -7.00
CA ILE A 150 -3.11 -19.95 -5.74
C ILE A 150 -3.66 -21.36 -6.03
N ASP A 151 -4.68 -21.48 -6.88
CA ASP A 151 -5.26 -22.77 -7.24
C ASP A 151 -4.22 -23.68 -7.91
N TYR A 152 -3.32 -23.11 -8.71
CA TYR A 152 -2.19 -23.85 -9.28
C TYR A 152 -1.20 -24.33 -8.20
N LEU A 153 -0.88 -23.49 -7.22
CA LEU A 153 0.01 -23.90 -6.13
C LEU A 153 -0.60 -25.02 -5.29
N GLU A 154 -1.91 -25.00 -5.09
CA GLU A 154 -2.63 -25.99 -4.30
C GLU A 154 -2.81 -27.35 -4.98
N ALA A 155 -2.72 -27.41 -6.30
CA ALA A 155 -2.83 -28.68 -7.05
C ALA A 155 -1.73 -29.71 -6.70
N GLU A 156 -0.54 -29.25 -6.28
CA GLU A 156 0.55 -30.09 -5.72
C GLU A 156 1.18 -29.37 -4.51
N PRO A 157 0.55 -29.44 -3.35
CA PRO A 157 0.73 -28.43 -2.33
C PRO A 157 2.15 -28.32 -1.76
N GLU A 158 2.74 -29.43 -1.32
CA GLU A 158 3.98 -29.34 -0.53
C GLU A 158 5.17 -28.73 -1.30
N LYS A 159 5.48 -29.28 -2.45
CA LYS A 159 6.67 -28.87 -3.20
C LYS A 159 6.51 -27.51 -3.84
N ARG A 160 5.35 -27.25 -4.45
CA ARG A 160 5.10 -25.98 -5.15
C ARG A 160 4.99 -24.80 -4.19
N ILE A 161 4.24 -24.95 -3.10
CA ILE A 161 4.11 -23.90 -2.06
C ILE A 161 5.47 -23.61 -1.44
N ARG A 162 6.23 -24.63 -1.06
CA ARG A 162 7.57 -24.44 -0.48
C ARG A 162 8.52 -23.70 -1.46
N THR A 163 8.53 -24.11 -2.71
CA THR A 163 9.36 -23.44 -3.74
C THR A 163 8.93 -21.99 -3.91
N TYR A 164 7.61 -21.73 -3.99
CA TYR A 164 7.08 -20.39 -4.09
C TYR A 164 7.49 -19.51 -2.90
N LEU A 165 7.33 -20.00 -1.67
CA LEU A 165 7.68 -19.24 -0.47
C LEU A 165 9.17 -18.87 -0.43
N ILE A 166 10.06 -19.80 -0.80
CA ILE A 166 11.50 -19.54 -0.84
C ILE A 166 11.83 -18.50 -1.93
N MET A 167 11.33 -18.70 -3.15
CA MET A 167 11.64 -17.80 -4.27
C MET A 167 11.07 -16.41 -4.08
N SER A 168 9.87 -16.30 -3.53
CA SER A 168 9.23 -15.02 -3.27
C SER A 168 9.90 -14.27 -2.10
N PHE A 169 10.37 -14.97 -1.08
CA PHE A 169 11.17 -14.38 -0.01
C PHE A 169 12.48 -13.80 -0.57
N LEU A 170 13.22 -14.58 -1.36
CA LEU A 170 14.44 -14.09 -2.01
C LEU A 170 14.14 -12.88 -2.91
N PHE A 171 13.04 -12.91 -3.64
CA PHE A 171 12.62 -11.78 -4.45
C PHE A 171 12.34 -10.53 -3.61
N LEU A 172 11.62 -10.64 -2.49
CA LEU A 172 11.35 -9.50 -1.61
C LEU A 172 12.63 -8.88 -1.06
N VAL A 173 13.58 -9.71 -0.62
CA VAL A 173 14.90 -9.25 -0.13
C VAL A 173 15.68 -8.54 -1.24
N ILE A 174 15.71 -9.09 -2.46
CA ILE A 174 16.40 -8.46 -3.59
C ILE A 174 15.70 -7.17 -4.01
N ASN A 175 14.37 -7.16 -4.04
CA ASN A 175 13.59 -5.99 -4.42
C ASN A 175 13.79 -4.84 -3.42
N ASP A 176 13.84 -5.12 -2.13
CA ASP A 176 14.12 -4.11 -1.11
C ASP A 176 15.54 -3.53 -1.27
N ALA A 177 16.53 -4.39 -1.47
CA ALA A 177 17.90 -3.96 -1.75
C ALA A 177 18.03 -3.15 -3.05
N ALA A 178 17.27 -3.48 -4.09
CA ALA A 178 17.29 -2.79 -5.38
C ALA A 178 16.47 -1.49 -5.39
N SER A 179 15.40 -1.40 -4.61
CA SER A 179 14.51 -0.24 -4.57
C SER A 179 15.21 1.03 -4.12
N ASN A 180 16.23 0.89 -3.27
CA ASN A 180 17.10 1.98 -2.83
C ASN A 180 17.94 2.58 -3.97
N GLN A 181 18.15 1.85 -5.07
CA GLN A 181 18.88 2.32 -6.24
C GLN A 181 17.97 2.78 -7.40
N LEU A 182 16.70 2.37 -7.39
CA LEU A 182 15.70 2.68 -8.43
C LEU A 182 14.70 3.75 -7.98
N ALA A 183 15.03 4.52 -6.95
CA ALA A 183 14.12 5.51 -6.32
C ALA A 183 13.60 6.62 -7.26
N ASP A 184 14.17 6.79 -8.44
CA ASP A 184 13.75 7.78 -9.44
C ASP A 184 12.56 7.33 -10.31
N PHE A 185 12.03 6.11 -10.12
CA PHE A 185 10.88 5.66 -10.89
C PHE A 185 9.56 6.18 -10.29
N SER A 186 8.88 7.04 -11.02
CA SER A 186 7.64 7.74 -10.63
C SER A 186 6.38 6.85 -10.47
N LEU A 187 6.51 5.52 -10.53
CA LEU A 187 5.40 4.58 -10.51
C LEU A 187 5.27 3.83 -9.17
N LYS A 188 5.34 4.54 -8.04
CA LYS A 188 5.35 3.92 -6.69
C LYS A 188 4.21 2.92 -6.45
N SER A 189 2.98 3.24 -6.85
CA SER A 189 1.84 2.34 -6.63
C SER A 189 1.90 1.07 -7.48
N VAL A 190 2.46 1.17 -8.69
CA VAL A 190 2.62 0.02 -9.59
C VAL A 190 3.81 -0.83 -9.19
N SER A 191 4.93 -0.22 -8.79
CA SER A 191 6.10 -0.95 -8.30
C SER A 191 5.82 -1.72 -7.02
N ALA A 192 4.93 -1.20 -6.16
CA ALA A 192 4.49 -1.87 -4.95
C ALA A 192 3.51 -3.03 -5.21
N LEU A 193 2.94 -3.16 -6.42
CA LEU A 193 1.94 -4.18 -6.72
C LEU A 193 2.49 -5.60 -6.62
N LEU A 194 3.71 -5.82 -7.06
CA LEU A 194 4.33 -7.15 -7.03
C LEU A 194 4.68 -7.59 -5.61
N PRO A 195 5.38 -6.80 -4.77
CA PRO A 195 5.54 -7.11 -3.34
C PRO A 195 4.21 -7.34 -2.64
N ALA A 196 3.24 -6.44 -2.79
CA ALA A 196 1.91 -6.57 -2.19
C ALA A 196 1.18 -7.86 -2.63
N SER A 197 1.31 -8.28 -3.89
CA SER A 197 0.75 -9.53 -4.40
C SER A 197 1.36 -10.76 -3.73
N ILE A 198 2.67 -10.73 -3.49
CA ILE A 198 3.39 -11.78 -2.77
C ILE A 198 2.92 -11.83 -1.32
N GLU A 199 2.87 -10.70 -0.62
CA GLU A 199 2.48 -10.62 0.79
C GLU A 199 1.01 -11.03 1.00
N VAL A 200 0.12 -10.65 0.08
CA VAL A 200 -1.28 -11.11 0.07
C VAL A 200 -1.37 -12.63 -0.11
N THR A 201 -0.53 -13.21 -0.98
CA THR A 201 -0.49 -14.66 -1.17
C THR A 201 0.08 -15.39 0.06
N TYR A 202 1.11 -14.82 0.72
CA TYR A 202 1.58 -15.31 2.03
C TYR A 202 0.46 -15.34 3.05
N GLY A 203 -0.30 -14.26 3.16
CA GLY A 203 -1.41 -14.16 4.09
C GLY A 203 -2.45 -15.26 3.91
N TYR A 204 -2.72 -15.67 2.68
CA TYR A 204 -3.58 -16.81 2.40
C TYR A 204 -3.02 -18.12 2.97
N PHE A 205 -1.74 -18.42 2.71
CA PHE A 205 -1.13 -19.67 3.15
C PHE A 205 -0.82 -19.73 4.66
N LEU A 206 -0.59 -18.59 5.31
CA LEU A 206 -0.37 -18.54 6.75
C LEU A 206 -1.63 -18.84 7.57
N TYR A 207 -2.81 -18.57 7.03
CA TYR A 207 -4.09 -18.73 7.72
C TYR A 207 -4.88 -19.96 7.27
N LYS A 208 -4.38 -20.74 6.33
CA LYS A 208 -4.97 -22.00 5.90
C LYS A 208 -4.49 -23.17 6.72
#